data_b2ce31377c78dbf257e29b4efe632313
#
_entry.id   b2ce31377c78dbf257e29b4efe632313
#
_cell.length_a   1.000
_cell.length_b   1.000
_cell.length_c   1.000
_cell.angle_alpha   90.00
_cell.angle_beta   90.00
_cell.angle_gamma   90.00
#
_symmetry.space_group_name_H-M   'P 1'
#
loop_
_entity.id
_entity.type
_entity.pdbx_description
1 polymer ?
#
loop_
_entity_poly.entity_id
_entity_poly.type
_entity_poly.pdbx_seq_one_letter_code
_entity_poly.pdbx_strand_id
1 'polypeptide(L)'
;TIIVYKKDGWIRTIFHEVSHRILRSAYNKPPKWINEGLAEYFEYIEVIGGEFEVTTQSHKRKRLVRWVSEDNIDLDDFFGWTNDEWRSRSNKKNEFISSTLSWGVVYFMMQKDENLIKKMLKSLSEKNSSKTTINYNYPGGISDLSADINKFYK
;
A
#
# COMPACT_ATOMS: atom_id res chain seq x y z
N THR A 1 -5.03 10.75 19.80
CA THR A 1 -3.78 10.58 20.58
C THR A 1 -3.00 9.44 19.97
N ILE A 2 -1.70 9.64 19.72
CA ILE A 2 -0.78 8.58 19.30
C ILE A 2 0.01 8.18 20.54
N ILE A 3 -0.05 6.91 20.92
CA ILE A 3 0.72 6.35 22.03
C ILE A 3 1.81 5.47 21.42
N VAL A 4 3.07 5.86 21.63
CA VAL A 4 4.23 5.13 21.15
C VAL A 4 5.09 4.71 22.33
N TYR A 5 5.31 3.42 22.51
CA TYR A 5 6.26 2.91 23.49
C TYR A 5 7.67 2.94 22.88
N LYS A 6 8.64 3.49 23.61
CA LYS A 6 10.04 3.56 23.17
C LYS A 6 10.64 2.14 23.15
N LYS A 7 10.57 1.48 21.99
CA LYS A 7 11.25 0.22 21.64
C LYS A 7 12.06 0.44 20.38
N ASP A 8 12.95 -0.48 20.05
CA ASP A 8 13.63 -0.46 18.76
C ASP A 8 12.59 -0.38 17.64
N GLY A 9 12.75 0.58 16.73
CA GLY A 9 11.79 0.82 15.64
C GLY A 9 10.65 1.81 15.96
N TRP A 10 10.61 2.46 17.12
CA TRP A 10 9.55 3.41 17.50
C TRP A 10 9.35 4.57 16.50
N ILE A 11 10.43 5.03 15.85
CA ILE A 11 10.36 6.06 14.80
C ILE A 11 9.52 5.58 13.63
N ARG A 12 9.71 4.32 13.22
CA ARG A 12 8.91 3.69 12.14
C ARG A 12 7.43 3.66 12.49
N THR A 13 7.11 3.26 13.73
CA THR A 13 5.72 3.29 14.22
C THR A 13 5.13 4.70 14.19
N ILE A 14 5.91 5.73 14.51
CA ILE A 14 5.45 7.13 14.41
C ILE A 14 5.12 7.49 12.97
N PHE A 15 6.00 7.22 12.01
CA PHE A 15 5.73 7.52 10.60
C PHE A 15 4.50 6.79 10.09
N HIS A 16 4.33 5.52 10.47
CA HIS A 16 3.15 4.73 10.15
C HIS A 16 1.86 5.40 10.67
N GLU A 17 1.79 5.69 11.97
CA GLU A 17 0.60 6.30 12.59
C GLU A 17 0.32 7.74 12.15
N VAL A 18 1.38 8.53 11.92
CA VAL A 18 1.25 9.90 11.39
C VAL A 18 0.70 9.86 9.97
N SER A 19 1.14 8.93 9.14
CA SER A 19 0.62 8.74 7.78
C SER A 19 -0.88 8.47 7.77
N HIS A 20 -1.38 7.60 8.66
CA HIS A 20 -2.81 7.37 8.83
C HIS A 20 -3.57 8.64 9.20
N ARG A 21 -3.01 9.46 10.11
CA ARG A 21 -3.64 10.70 10.54
C ARG A 21 -3.72 11.74 9.42
N ILE A 22 -2.61 11.94 8.71
CA ILE A 22 -2.56 12.87 7.57
C ILE A 22 -3.58 12.44 6.52
N LEU A 23 -3.59 11.17 6.16
CA LEU A 23 -4.47 10.66 5.12
C LEU A 23 -5.95 10.80 5.50
N ARG A 24 -6.32 10.48 6.75
CA ARG A 24 -7.69 10.63 7.25
C ARG A 24 -8.14 12.07 7.41
N SER A 25 -7.23 13.01 7.65
CA SER A 25 -7.56 14.44 7.70
C SER A 25 -7.80 15.03 6.30
N ALA A 26 -7.10 14.52 5.29
CA ALA A 26 -7.23 14.97 3.90
C ALA A 26 -8.37 14.26 3.16
N TYR A 27 -8.62 12.98 3.48
CA TYR A 27 -9.57 12.11 2.78
C TYR A 27 -10.46 11.36 3.77
N ASN A 28 -11.76 11.66 3.77
CA ASN A 28 -12.71 11.02 4.66
C ASN A 28 -12.82 9.52 4.36
N LYS A 29 -12.32 8.68 5.29
CA LYS A 29 -12.38 7.21 5.22
C LYS A 29 -11.74 6.62 3.93
N PRO A 30 -10.45 6.84 3.68
CA PRO A 30 -9.78 6.21 2.54
C PRO A 30 -9.88 4.67 2.64
N PRO A 31 -10.00 3.95 1.51
CA PRO A 31 -9.96 2.49 1.50
C PRO A 31 -8.71 1.94 2.19
N LYS A 32 -8.83 0.75 2.79
CA LYS A 32 -7.75 0.17 3.59
C LYS A 32 -6.47 -0.04 2.79
N TRP A 33 -6.56 -0.48 1.55
CA TRP A 33 -5.37 -0.77 0.76
C TRP A 33 -4.46 0.45 0.56
N ILE A 34 -5.03 1.65 0.30
CA ILE A 34 -4.21 2.86 0.13
C ILE A 34 -3.82 3.46 1.48
N ASN A 35 -4.68 3.35 2.50
CA ASN A 35 -4.40 3.82 3.85
C ASN A 35 -3.24 3.04 4.50
N GLU A 36 -3.30 1.73 4.46
CA GLU A 36 -2.23 0.85 4.96
C GLU A 36 -1.00 0.90 4.05
N GLY A 37 -1.20 0.91 2.73
CA GLY A 37 -0.10 0.93 1.77
C GLY A 37 0.79 2.17 1.90
N LEU A 38 0.20 3.35 2.09
CA LEU A 38 0.95 4.60 2.33
C LEU A 38 1.60 4.61 3.72
N ALA A 39 0.91 4.14 4.77
CA ALA A 39 1.50 4.04 6.10
C ALA A 39 2.72 3.12 6.10
N GLU A 40 2.61 1.96 5.49
CA GLU A 40 3.71 1.00 5.31
C GLU A 40 4.83 1.54 4.40
N TYR A 41 4.50 2.34 3.38
CA TYR A 41 5.48 2.97 2.52
C TYR A 41 6.33 3.99 3.30
N PHE A 42 5.68 4.87 4.06
CA PHE A 42 6.36 5.91 4.83
C PHE A 42 6.99 5.41 6.15
N GLU A 43 6.63 4.24 6.63
CA GLU A 43 7.26 3.61 7.80
C GLU A 43 8.78 3.43 7.63
N TYR A 44 9.25 3.28 6.39
CA TYR A 44 10.65 3.05 6.05
C TYR A 44 11.32 4.28 5.42
N ILE A 45 10.95 5.47 5.89
CA ILE A 45 11.69 6.70 5.58
C ILE A 45 12.98 6.72 6.39
N GLU A 46 14.08 7.01 5.72
CA GLU A 46 15.40 7.24 6.31
C GLU A 46 15.93 8.60 5.85
N VAL A 47 16.83 9.20 6.63
CA VAL A 47 17.54 10.43 6.24
C VAL A 47 18.91 10.02 5.75
N ILE A 48 19.14 10.16 4.45
CA ILE A 48 20.39 9.82 3.79
C ILE A 48 20.96 11.08 3.15
N GLY A 49 22.15 11.50 3.53
CA GLY A 49 22.75 12.72 2.98
C GLY A 49 21.98 14.02 3.27
N GLY A 50 21.07 14.02 4.25
CA GLY A 50 20.21 15.17 4.59
C GLY A 50 18.87 15.19 3.83
N GLU A 51 18.62 14.21 2.99
CA GLU A 51 17.36 14.05 2.25
C GLU A 51 16.53 12.87 2.78
N PHE A 52 15.22 12.95 2.64
CA PHE A 52 14.31 11.85 3.00
C PHE A 52 14.23 10.84 1.85
N GLU A 53 14.64 9.62 2.14
CA GLU A 53 14.53 8.50 1.21
C GLU A 53 13.65 7.40 1.78
N VAL A 54 12.84 6.75 0.91
CA VAL A 54 12.07 5.57 1.28
C VAL A 54 12.83 4.32 0.89
N THR A 55 13.21 3.54 1.89
CA THR A 55 13.94 2.30 1.68
C THR A 55 13.00 1.12 1.41
N THR A 56 13.45 0.17 0.60
CA THR A 56 12.66 -1.02 0.25
C THR A 56 12.52 -1.97 1.42
N GLN A 57 11.30 -2.39 1.71
CA GLN A 57 11.03 -3.46 2.67
C GLN A 57 11.35 -4.83 2.08
N SER A 58 12.60 -5.27 2.24
CA SER A 58 13.13 -6.49 1.60
C SER A 58 12.31 -7.75 1.91
N HIS A 59 11.75 -7.88 3.13
CA HIS A 59 10.93 -9.03 3.52
C HIS A 59 9.57 -9.06 2.80
N LYS A 60 8.93 -7.91 2.58
CA LYS A 60 7.68 -7.82 1.80
C LYS A 60 7.95 -8.03 0.32
N ARG A 61 9.04 -7.45 -0.21
CA ARG A 61 9.45 -7.70 -1.59
C ARG A 61 9.67 -9.19 -1.87
N LYS A 62 10.37 -9.91 -0.98
CA LYS A 62 10.57 -11.37 -1.12
C LYS A 62 9.25 -12.15 -1.15
N ARG A 63 8.26 -11.77 -0.34
CA ARG A 63 6.92 -12.39 -0.38
C ARG A 63 6.23 -12.12 -1.71
N LEU A 64 6.23 -10.88 -2.18
CA LEU A 64 5.60 -10.52 -3.46
C LEU A 64 6.25 -11.26 -4.64
N VAL A 65 7.58 -11.34 -4.70
CA VAL A 65 8.29 -12.12 -5.73
C VAL A 65 7.83 -13.58 -5.72
N ARG A 66 7.74 -14.21 -4.54
CA ARG A 66 7.24 -15.58 -4.41
C ARG A 66 5.78 -15.70 -4.88
N TRP A 67 4.88 -14.83 -4.40
CA TRP A 67 3.45 -14.89 -4.75
C TRP A 67 3.22 -14.65 -6.24
N VAL A 68 3.99 -13.75 -6.87
CA VAL A 68 3.96 -13.54 -8.32
C VAL A 68 4.41 -14.81 -9.05
N SER A 69 5.48 -15.46 -8.60
CA SER A 69 5.97 -16.70 -9.22
C SER A 69 5.00 -17.89 -9.08
N GLU A 70 4.16 -17.85 -8.06
CA GLU A 70 3.14 -18.89 -7.77
C GLU A 70 1.76 -18.54 -8.35
N ASP A 71 1.63 -17.40 -9.07
CA ASP A 71 0.35 -16.86 -9.60
C ASP A 71 -0.71 -16.65 -8.50
N ASN A 72 -0.27 -16.24 -7.31
CA ASN A 72 -1.12 -16.12 -6.12
C ASN A 72 -1.60 -14.67 -5.86
N ILE A 73 -1.45 -13.74 -6.82
CA ILE A 73 -1.91 -12.35 -6.67
C ILE A 73 -3.11 -12.09 -7.57
N ASP A 74 -4.28 -11.92 -6.94
CA ASP A 74 -5.48 -11.43 -7.58
C ASP A 74 -5.77 -9.99 -7.08
N LEU A 75 -5.41 -8.98 -7.90
CA LEU A 75 -5.65 -7.59 -7.56
C LEU A 75 -7.12 -7.19 -7.71
N ASP A 76 -7.89 -7.84 -8.58
CA ASP A 76 -9.31 -7.54 -8.69
C ASP A 76 -10.04 -7.99 -7.41
N ASP A 77 -9.76 -9.18 -6.90
CA ASP A 77 -10.24 -9.63 -5.59
C ASP A 77 -9.77 -8.68 -4.48
N PHE A 78 -8.46 -8.38 -4.43
CA PHE A 78 -7.87 -7.52 -3.40
C PHE A 78 -8.54 -6.15 -3.27
N PHE A 79 -8.81 -5.47 -4.36
CA PHE A 79 -9.47 -4.15 -4.33
C PHE A 79 -10.96 -4.23 -3.95
N GLY A 80 -11.54 -5.41 -3.95
CA GLY A 80 -12.91 -5.68 -3.52
C GLY A 80 -13.07 -6.13 -2.07
N TRP A 81 -11.99 -6.42 -1.35
CA TRP A 81 -12.07 -7.03 -0.01
C TRP A 81 -12.92 -6.23 0.97
N THR A 82 -13.82 -6.95 1.62
CA THR A 82 -14.59 -6.48 2.78
C THR A 82 -13.70 -6.28 4.00
N ASN A 83 -14.24 -5.67 5.05
CA ASN A 83 -13.53 -5.52 6.32
C ASN A 83 -13.15 -6.85 6.97
N ASP A 84 -13.99 -7.86 6.83
CA ASP A 84 -13.74 -9.17 7.44
C ASP A 84 -12.68 -9.97 6.67
N GLU A 85 -12.71 -9.93 5.34
CA GLU A 85 -11.65 -10.47 4.50
C GLU A 85 -10.32 -9.81 4.77
N TRP A 86 -10.30 -8.48 4.90
CA TRP A 86 -9.10 -7.75 5.27
C TRP A 86 -8.51 -8.24 6.60
N ARG A 87 -9.35 -8.34 7.66
CA ARG A 87 -8.92 -8.80 9.00
C ARG A 87 -8.39 -10.23 8.95
N SER A 88 -9.08 -11.13 8.26
CA SER A 88 -8.66 -12.53 8.14
C SER A 88 -7.28 -12.70 7.51
N ARG A 89 -6.91 -11.76 6.63
CA ARG A 89 -5.63 -11.75 5.88
C ARG A 89 -4.54 -10.88 6.53
N SER A 90 -4.81 -10.24 7.67
CA SER A 90 -3.89 -9.32 8.36
C SER A 90 -3.03 -9.96 9.46
N ASN A 91 -3.00 -11.29 9.56
CA ASN A 91 -2.28 -11.99 10.62
C ASN A 91 -1.09 -12.81 10.10
N LYS A 92 -0.24 -13.27 11.03
CA LYS A 92 0.97 -14.03 10.71
C LYS A 92 0.69 -15.35 9.99
N LYS A 93 -0.42 -16.04 10.31
CA LYS A 93 -0.83 -17.30 9.67
C LYS A 93 -1.03 -17.10 8.16
N ASN A 94 -1.56 -15.96 7.78
CA ASN A 94 -1.77 -15.56 6.39
C ASN A 94 -0.66 -14.62 5.88
N GLU A 95 0.54 -14.71 6.44
CA GLU A 95 1.75 -13.98 6.02
C GLU A 95 1.56 -12.45 5.89
N PHE A 96 0.59 -11.88 6.62
CA PHE A 96 0.26 -10.45 6.52
C PHE A 96 -0.07 -10.03 5.07
N ILE A 97 -0.85 -10.85 4.35
CA ILE A 97 -1.16 -10.63 2.92
C ILE A 97 -1.68 -9.21 2.70
N SER A 98 -2.62 -8.74 3.52
CA SER A 98 -3.24 -7.42 3.36
C SER A 98 -2.21 -6.27 3.38
N SER A 99 -1.33 -6.21 4.36
CA SER A 99 -0.31 -5.17 4.46
C SER A 99 0.79 -5.33 3.40
N THR A 100 1.13 -6.57 3.04
CA THR A 100 2.14 -6.85 2.02
C THR A 100 1.66 -6.42 0.63
N LEU A 101 0.41 -6.77 0.24
CA LEU A 101 -0.17 -6.33 -1.03
C LEU A 101 -0.36 -4.81 -1.07
N SER A 102 -0.87 -4.21 0.02
CA SER A 102 -1.05 -2.76 0.10
C SER A 102 0.26 -2.01 -0.13
N TRP A 103 1.31 -2.42 0.59
CA TRP A 103 2.64 -1.86 0.40
C TRP A 103 3.14 -2.08 -1.03
N GLY A 104 2.99 -3.28 -1.57
CA GLY A 104 3.47 -3.63 -2.90
C GLY A 104 2.85 -2.79 -4.01
N VAL A 105 1.53 -2.61 -3.96
CA VAL A 105 0.80 -1.78 -4.93
C VAL A 105 1.22 -0.32 -4.82
N VAL A 106 1.26 0.24 -3.61
CA VAL A 106 1.66 1.65 -3.39
C VAL A 106 3.12 1.86 -3.77
N TYR A 107 4.02 0.97 -3.35
CA TYR A 107 5.44 1.04 -3.69
C TYR A 107 5.65 1.02 -5.21
N PHE A 108 5.00 0.09 -5.92
CA PHE A 108 5.06 0.05 -7.38
C PHE A 108 4.56 1.35 -8.03
N MET A 109 3.40 1.87 -7.59
CA MET A 109 2.84 3.11 -8.15
C MET A 109 3.77 4.30 -7.91
N MET A 110 4.34 4.43 -6.71
CA MET A 110 5.30 5.50 -6.38
C MET A 110 6.58 5.41 -7.21
N GLN A 111 7.07 4.19 -7.48
CA GLN A 111 8.25 3.99 -8.34
C GLN A 111 7.97 4.26 -9.82
N LYS A 112 6.75 4.01 -10.28
CA LYS A 112 6.36 4.23 -11.68
C LYS A 112 6.06 5.71 -11.96
N ASP A 113 5.22 6.32 -11.16
CA ASP A 113 4.84 7.75 -11.22
C ASP A 113 4.12 8.13 -9.92
N GLU A 114 4.73 8.96 -9.10
CA GLU A 114 4.13 9.44 -7.83
C GLU A 114 2.76 10.12 -8.01
N ASN A 115 2.50 10.69 -9.20
CA ASN A 115 1.22 11.32 -9.49
C ASN A 115 0.06 10.31 -9.60
N LEU A 116 0.35 9.02 -9.80
CA LEU A 116 -0.69 7.98 -9.75
C LEU A 116 -1.38 7.98 -8.39
N ILE A 117 -0.62 8.01 -7.29
CA ILE A 117 -1.20 8.05 -5.95
C ILE A 117 -2.04 9.30 -5.73
N LYS A 118 -1.59 10.46 -6.21
CA LYS A 118 -2.36 11.73 -6.12
C LYS A 118 -3.70 11.62 -6.87
N LYS A 119 -3.69 11.04 -8.08
CA LYS A 119 -4.90 10.80 -8.89
C LYS A 119 -5.86 9.82 -8.20
N MET A 120 -5.31 8.70 -7.65
CA MET A 120 -6.10 7.72 -6.91
C MET A 120 -6.80 8.38 -5.69
N LEU A 121 -6.05 9.13 -4.89
CA LEU A 121 -6.60 9.81 -3.71
C LEU A 121 -7.67 10.82 -4.09
N LYS A 122 -7.48 11.60 -5.15
CA LYS A 122 -8.49 12.54 -5.64
C LYS A 122 -9.77 11.79 -6.04
N SER A 123 -9.67 10.74 -6.85
CA SER A 123 -10.83 9.94 -7.28
C SER A 123 -11.56 9.29 -6.09
N LEU A 124 -10.82 8.77 -5.11
CA LEU A 124 -11.40 8.21 -3.89
C LEU A 124 -12.10 9.27 -3.02
N SER A 125 -11.62 10.52 -3.00
CA SER A 125 -12.29 11.63 -2.30
C SER A 125 -13.64 11.97 -2.91
N GLU A 126 -13.84 11.69 -4.18
CA GLU A 126 -15.11 11.82 -4.93
C GLU A 126 -16.06 10.62 -4.70
N LYS A 127 -15.75 9.76 -3.71
CA LYS A 127 -16.52 8.57 -3.32
C LYS A 127 -16.57 7.44 -4.34
N ASN A 128 -15.63 7.41 -5.29
CA ASN A 128 -15.48 6.28 -6.18
C ASN A 128 -14.98 5.04 -5.40
N SER A 129 -15.41 3.84 -5.83
CA SER A 129 -14.89 2.60 -5.28
C SER A 129 -13.41 2.41 -5.66
N SER A 130 -12.69 1.52 -4.94
CA SER A 130 -11.30 1.19 -5.28
C SER A 130 -11.16 0.70 -6.72
N LYS A 131 -12.03 -0.22 -7.15
CA LYS A 131 -12.01 -0.77 -8.52
C LYS A 131 -12.29 0.31 -9.57
N THR A 132 -13.30 1.14 -9.36
CA THR A 132 -13.60 2.26 -10.25
C THR A 132 -12.43 3.23 -10.34
N THR A 133 -11.83 3.57 -9.19
CA THR A 133 -10.67 4.45 -9.12
C THR A 133 -9.49 3.93 -9.93
N ILE A 134 -9.14 2.64 -9.77
CA ILE A 134 -8.04 2.02 -10.50
C ILE A 134 -8.34 2.00 -12.01
N ASN A 135 -9.54 1.52 -12.39
CA ASN A 135 -9.91 1.41 -13.80
C ASN A 135 -9.93 2.76 -14.53
N TYR A 136 -10.20 3.85 -13.81
CA TYR A 136 -10.24 5.18 -14.41
C TYR A 136 -8.87 5.87 -14.48
N ASN A 137 -8.02 5.65 -13.47
CA ASN A 137 -6.77 6.42 -13.33
C ASN A 137 -5.51 5.65 -13.74
N TYR A 138 -5.57 4.31 -13.88
CA TYR A 138 -4.47 3.51 -14.36
C TYR A 138 -4.70 3.12 -15.83
N PRO A 139 -3.73 3.35 -16.73
CA PRO A 139 -3.86 2.94 -18.14
C PRO A 139 -4.13 1.43 -18.24
N GLY A 140 -5.23 1.04 -18.91
CA GLY A 140 -5.66 -0.35 -19.00
C GLY A 140 -6.29 -0.94 -17.74
N GLY A 141 -6.49 -0.12 -16.69
CA GLY A 141 -7.21 -0.51 -15.48
C GLY A 141 -6.51 -1.56 -14.62
N ILE A 142 -7.31 -2.34 -13.87
CA ILE A 142 -6.79 -3.38 -12.95
C ILE A 142 -6.02 -4.46 -13.71
N SER A 143 -6.41 -4.81 -14.92
CA SER A 143 -5.76 -5.84 -15.72
C SER A 143 -4.30 -5.47 -16.01
N ASP A 144 -4.07 -4.26 -16.53
CA ASP A 144 -2.72 -3.81 -16.85
C ASP A 144 -1.91 -3.49 -15.60
N LEU A 145 -2.55 -2.98 -14.54
CA LEU A 145 -1.91 -2.84 -13.23
C LEU A 145 -1.40 -4.18 -12.72
N SER A 146 -2.20 -5.25 -12.83
CA SER A 146 -1.80 -6.61 -12.43
C SER A 146 -0.62 -7.12 -13.25
N ALA A 147 -0.66 -6.94 -14.57
CA ALA A 147 0.42 -7.33 -15.46
C ALA A 147 1.73 -6.58 -15.16
N ASP A 148 1.64 -5.27 -14.94
CA ASP A 148 2.79 -4.42 -14.63
C ASP A 148 3.39 -4.76 -13.25
N ILE A 149 2.57 -5.00 -12.23
CA ILE A 149 3.01 -5.44 -10.90
C ILE A 149 3.70 -6.81 -10.99
N ASN A 150 3.11 -7.75 -11.72
CA ASN A 150 3.72 -9.06 -11.95
C ASN A 150 5.08 -8.95 -12.65
N LYS A 151 5.23 -8.03 -13.60
CA LYS A 151 6.51 -7.76 -14.26
C LYS A 151 7.52 -7.10 -13.32
N PHE A 152 7.08 -6.20 -12.45
CA PHE A 152 7.94 -5.44 -11.52
C PHE A 152 8.52 -6.31 -10.39
N TYR A 153 7.78 -7.33 -9.96
CA TYR A 153 8.18 -8.25 -8.89
C TYR A 153 8.72 -9.60 -9.39
N LYS A 154 8.85 -9.82 -10.69
CA LYS A 154 9.62 -10.94 -11.26
C LYS A 154 11.12 -10.66 -11.16
#